data_357b310e6c11d785c396dc3790ca83b1
#
_entry.id   357b310e6c11d785c396dc3790ca83b1
#
_cell.length_a   1.000
_cell.length_b   1.000
_cell.length_c   1.000
_cell.angle_alpha   90.00
_cell.angle_beta   90.00
_cell.angle_gamma   90.00
#
_symmetry.space_group_name_H-M   'P 1'
#
loop_
_entity.id
_entity.type
_entity.pdbx_description
1 polymer ?
#
loop_
_entity_poly.entity_id
_entity_poly.type
_entity_poly.pdbx_seq_one_letter_code
_entity_poly.pdbx_strand_id
1 'polypeptide(L)'
;EPLGVVGQIIPWNFPMMIGAWKLGPALAMGNSVVLKPSETASLSLMRMAELALEAGLPPGVLNAVTGEGRVVGEALGLSMDVDVLVFTGSGAIGRRLMEYAARSNMKRVYLELGGKSPNIVFTDAPNLDEAAKVAAGGIFRNSGQVCVAGSRLLVEASIHDEFVAAVVKASEAMRVGDP
;
A
#
# COMPACT_ATOMS: atom_id res chain seq x y z
N GLU A 1 -13.24 -16.33 -14.10
CA GLU A 1 -12.50 -16.22 -15.37
C GLU A 1 -11.34 -15.24 -15.17
N PRO A 2 -10.16 -15.50 -15.79
CA PRO A 2 -9.07 -14.54 -15.81
C PRO A 2 -9.50 -13.23 -16.49
N LEU A 3 -8.94 -12.11 -16.01
CA LEU A 3 -9.15 -10.80 -16.64
C LEU A 3 -8.19 -10.56 -17.80
N GLY A 4 -7.06 -11.28 -17.82
CA GLY A 4 -6.00 -11.14 -18.81
C GLY A 4 -4.69 -10.67 -18.23
N VAL A 5 -4.15 -9.57 -18.71
CA VAL A 5 -2.90 -8.94 -18.23
C VAL A 5 -3.20 -7.89 -17.18
N VAL A 6 -2.63 -8.09 -15.98
CA VAL A 6 -2.80 -7.19 -14.84
C VAL A 6 -1.51 -6.39 -14.61
N GLY A 7 -1.54 -5.09 -14.85
CA GLY A 7 -0.49 -4.17 -14.43
C GLY A 7 -0.60 -3.85 -12.94
N GLN A 8 0.48 -4.08 -12.18
CA GLN A 8 0.51 -3.83 -10.74
C GLN A 8 1.62 -2.85 -10.39
N ILE A 9 1.29 -1.72 -9.78
CA ILE A 9 2.24 -0.70 -9.34
C ILE A 9 2.24 -0.65 -7.82
N ILE A 10 3.41 -0.94 -7.23
CA ILE A 10 3.60 -1.17 -5.79
C ILE A 10 4.37 -0.01 -5.17
N PRO A 11 3.96 0.50 -4.00
CA PRO A 11 4.65 1.57 -3.29
C PRO A 11 5.88 1.06 -2.52
N TRP A 12 6.60 2.01 -1.92
CA TRP A 12 7.86 1.77 -1.21
C TRP A 12 7.70 1.43 0.29
N ASN A 13 6.57 1.78 0.91
CA ASN A 13 6.41 1.69 2.37
C ASN A 13 6.18 0.27 2.92
N PHE A 14 5.53 -0.60 2.15
CA PHE A 14 5.35 -2.02 2.46
C PHE A 14 5.45 -2.87 1.19
N PRO A 15 6.60 -2.89 0.50
CA PRO A 15 6.72 -3.49 -0.83
C PRO A 15 6.29 -4.95 -0.88
N MET A 16 6.84 -5.80 -0.01
CA MET A 16 6.52 -7.24 0.02
C MET A 16 5.06 -7.51 0.35
N MET A 17 4.53 -6.85 1.38
CA MET A 17 3.16 -7.08 1.84
C MET A 17 2.15 -6.65 0.78
N ILE A 18 2.28 -5.44 0.25
CA ILE A 18 1.36 -4.91 -0.77
C ILE A 18 1.53 -5.66 -2.10
N GLY A 19 2.75 -6.06 -2.43
CA GLY A 19 3.02 -6.93 -3.56
C GLY A 19 2.28 -8.27 -3.43
N ALA A 20 2.41 -8.93 -2.29
CA ALA A 20 1.74 -10.21 -2.04
C ALA A 20 0.20 -10.08 -2.09
N TRP A 21 -0.37 -9.01 -1.53
CA TRP A 21 -1.82 -8.75 -1.57
C TRP A 21 -2.37 -8.60 -2.99
N LYS A 22 -1.57 -8.10 -3.93
CA LYS A 22 -1.97 -7.93 -5.33
C LYS A 22 -1.63 -9.15 -6.18
N LEU A 23 -0.47 -9.76 -5.97
CA LEU A 23 -0.02 -10.94 -6.72
C LEU A 23 -0.89 -12.17 -6.42
N GLY A 24 -1.16 -12.43 -5.14
CA GLY A 24 -1.91 -13.61 -4.71
C GLY A 24 -3.23 -13.81 -5.47
N PRO A 25 -4.18 -12.87 -5.40
CA PRO A 25 -5.46 -13.01 -6.11
C PRO A 25 -5.31 -12.98 -7.64
N ALA A 26 -4.39 -12.18 -8.18
CA ALA A 26 -4.18 -12.12 -9.63
C ALA A 26 -3.72 -13.47 -10.19
N LEU A 27 -2.70 -14.07 -9.59
CA LEU A 27 -2.14 -15.36 -10.02
C LEU A 27 -3.09 -16.51 -9.74
N ALA A 28 -3.76 -16.52 -8.59
CA ALA A 28 -4.75 -17.55 -8.24
C ALA A 28 -5.93 -17.64 -9.23
N MET A 29 -6.28 -16.50 -9.85
CA MET A 29 -7.33 -16.42 -10.86
C MET A 29 -6.82 -16.63 -12.30
N GLY A 30 -5.55 -17.02 -12.49
CA GLY A 30 -4.98 -17.36 -13.79
C GLY A 30 -4.60 -16.17 -14.67
N ASN A 31 -4.39 -14.99 -14.08
CA ASN A 31 -3.94 -13.82 -14.84
C ASN A 31 -2.43 -13.80 -15.04
N SER A 32 -1.99 -13.15 -16.10
CA SER A 32 -0.59 -12.72 -16.24
C SER A 32 -0.38 -11.36 -15.57
N VAL A 33 0.79 -11.14 -14.98
CA VAL A 33 1.08 -9.92 -14.21
C VAL A 33 2.33 -9.22 -14.74
N VAL A 34 2.23 -7.91 -14.92
CA VAL A 34 3.36 -7.00 -15.07
C VAL A 34 3.48 -6.18 -13.78
N LEU A 35 4.49 -6.51 -12.97
CA LEU A 35 4.72 -5.94 -11.64
C LEU A 35 5.75 -4.82 -11.70
N LYS A 36 5.37 -3.61 -11.34
CA LYS A 36 6.27 -2.46 -11.21
C LYS A 36 6.44 -2.09 -9.73
N PRO A 37 7.55 -2.47 -9.08
CA PRO A 37 7.87 -2.01 -7.73
C PRO A 37 8.27 -0.53 -7.73
N SER A 38 8.25 0.10 -6.54
CA SER A 38 8.86 1.42 -6.35
C SER A 38 10.37 1.37 -6.63
N GLU A 39 10.92 2.45 -7.17
CA GLU A 39 12.36 2.60 -7.46
C GLU A 39 13.21 2.45 -6.20
N THR A 40 12.70 2.94 -5.07
CA THR A 40 13.39 2.95 -3.78
C THR A 40 13.28 1.65 -2.99
N ALA A 41 12.40 0.71 -3.41
CA ALA A 41 12.12 -0.53 -2.68
C ALA A 41 11.81 -1.70 -3.63
N SER A 42 12.66 -1.93 -4.63
CA SER A 42 12.43 -2.94 -5.68
C SER A 42 12.98 -4.33 -5.34
N LEU A 43 14.09 -4.42 -4.60
CA LEU A 43 14.88 -5.66 -4.48
C LEU A 43 14.08 -6.85 -3.94
N SER A 44 13.27 -6.64 -2.92
CA SER A 44 12.46 -7.72 -2.32
C SER A 44 11.41 -8.29 -3.29
N LEU A 45 10.79 -7.44 -4.11
CA LEU A 45 9.82 -7.88 -5.11
C LEU A 45 10.49 -8.53 -6.32
N MET A 46 11.67 -8.08 -6.71
CA MET A 46 12.49 -8.76 -7.72
C MET A 46 12.83 -10.18 -7.25
N ARG A 47 13.31 -10.33 -6.01
CA ARG A 47 13.58 -11.65 -5.43
C ARG A 47 12.34 -12.53 -5.33
N MET A 48 11.18 -11.96 -4.99
CA MET A 48 9.89 -12.68 -4.99
C MET A 48 9.56 -13.23 -6.38
N ALA A 49 9.78 -12.45 -7.44
CA ALA A 49 9.52 -12.91 -8.82
C ALA A 49 10.45 -14.07 -9.22
N GLU A 50 11.72 -14.02 -8.83
CA GLU A 50 12.67 -15.12 -9.02
C GLU A 50 12.21 -16.39 -8.28
N LEU A 51 11.86 -16.25 -6.99
CA LEU A 51 11.36 -17.38 -6.19
C LEU A 51 10.07 -17.98 -6.75
N ALA A 52 9.20 -17.18 -7.36
CA ALA A 52 7.99 -17.67 -8.01
C ALA A 52 8.35 -18.58 -9.21
N LEU A 53 9.36 -18.22 -10.01
CA LEU A 53 9.86 -19.07 -11.10
C LEU A 53 10.49 -20.35 -10.56
N GLU A 54 11.34 -20.25 -9.52
CA GLU A 54 11.95 -21.41 -8.85
C GLU A 54 10.87 -22.37 -8.29
N ALA A 55 9.74 -21.83 -7.82
CA ALA A 55 8.60 -22.60 -7.32
C ALA A 55 7.72 -23.21 -8.43
N GLY A 56 8.06 -22.99 -9.71
CA GLY A 56 7.36 -23.59 -10.84
C GLY A 56 6.28 -22.71 -11.49
N LEU A 57 6.23 -21.41 -11.18
CA LEU A 57 5.37 -20.50 -11.93
C LEU A 57 5.85 -20.44 -13.39
N PRO A 58 4.96 -20.64 -14.39
CA PRO A 58 5.38 -20.65 -15.78
C PRO A 58 6.03 -19.30 -16.20
N PRO A 59 7.09 -19.33 -17.01
CA PRO A 59 7.69 -18.13 -17.55
C PRO A 59 6.66 -17.24 -18.26
N GLY A 60 6.76 -15.91 -18.05
CA GLY A 60 5.84 -14.94 -18.64
C GLY A 60 4.55 -14.71 -17.86
N VAL A 61 4.23 -15.51 -16.85
CA VAL A 61 3.04 -15.28 -16.00
C VAL A 61 3.28 -14.13 -15.02
N LEU A 62 4.49 -14.02 -14.45
CA LEU A 62 4.91 -12.89 -13.61
C LEU A 62 6.14 -12.22 -14.20
N ASN A 63 6.01 -10.95 -14.56
CA ASN A 63 7.06 -10.14 -15.17
C ASN A 63 7.31 -8.91 -14.31
N ALA A 64 8.47 -8.84 -13.65
CA ALA A 64 8.83 -7.68 -12.84
C ALA A 64 9.64 -6.69 -13.70
N VAL A 65 9.19 -5.43 -13.73
CA VAL A 65 9.82 -4.34 -14.49
C VAL A 65 10.19 -3.21 -13.55
N THR A 66 11.45 -2.78 -13.58
CA THR A 66 11.93 -1.63 -12.81
C THR A 66 11.97 -0.37 -13.70
N GLY A 67 12.01 0.78 -13.05
CA GLY A 67 12.14 2.07 -13.73
C GLY A 67 11.30 3.17 -13.07
N GLU A 68 11.48 4.39 -13.54
CA GLU A 68 10.79 5.55 -13.01
C GLU A 68 9.27 5.43 -13.17
N GLY A 69 8.53 5.77 -12.10
CA GLY A 69 7.06 5.71 -12.08
C GLY A 69 6.41 6.54 -13.19
N ARG A 70 6.99 7.69 -13.53
CA ARG A 70 6.51 8.54 -14.64
C ARG A 70 6.68 7.91 -16.02
N VAL A 71 7.62 7.00 -16.19
CA VAL A 71 7.89 6.32 -17.47
C VAL A 71 7.14 5.00 -17.53
N VAL A 72 7.46 4.07 -16.62
CA VAL A 72 6.88 2.73 -16.64
C VAL A 72 5.41 2.75 -16.21
N GLY A 73 5.04 3.59 -15.23
CA GLY A 73 3.64 3.76 -14.80
C GLY A 73 2.76 4.33 -15.91
N GLU A 74 3.26 5.32 -16.67
CA GLU A 74 2.57 5.85 -17.84
C GLU A 74 2.43 4.80 -18.94
N ALA A 75 3.51 4.09 -19.25
CA ALA A 75 3.48 3.02 -20.25
C ALA A 75 2.43 1.95 -19.92
N LEU A 76 2.36 1.49 -18.66
CA LEU A 76 1.34 0.55 -18.23
C LEU A 76 -0.08 1.15 -18.32
N GLY A 77 -0.23 2.42 -17.93
CA GLY A 77 -1.51 3.11 -17.98
C GLY A 77 -2.05 3.29 -19.39
N LEU A 78 -1.19 3.63 -20.35
CA LEU A 78 -1.54 3.88 -21.75
C LEU A 78 -1.54 2.62 -22.62
N SER A 79 -0.95 1.49 -22.16
CA SER A 79 -0.89 0.27 -22.94
C SER A 79 -2.28 -0.23 -23.32
N MET A 80 -2.47 -0.64 -24.56
CA MET A 80 -3.68 -1.28 -25.04
C MET A 80 -3.76 -2.77 -24.67
N ASP A 81 -2.62 -3.36 -24.26
CA ASP A 81 -2.47 -4.80 -23.94
C ASP A 81 -2.56 -5.11 -22.45
N VAL A 82 -2.74 -4.09 -21.61
CA VAL A 82 -3.02 -4.24 -20.18
C VAL A 82 -4.52 -4.13 -19.96
N ASP A 83 -5.14 -5.19 -19.42
CA ASP A 83 -6.59 -5.27 -19.23
C ASP A 83 -7.06 -4.64 -17.92
N VAL A 84 -6.22 -4.69 -16.90
CA VAL A 84 -6.49 -4.14 -15.56
C VAL A 84 -5.25 -3.49 -14.99
N LEU A 85 -5.43 -2.35 -14.31
CA LEU A 85 -4.36 -1.66 -13.59
C LEU A 85 -4.68 -1.61 -12.09
N VAL A 86 -3.76 -2.07 -11.27
CA VAL A 86 -3.88 -2.07 -9.81
C VAL A 86 -2.75 -1.24 -9.21
N PHE A 87 -3.09 -0.21 -8.46
CA PHE A 87 -2.15 0.75 -7.93
C PHE A 87 -2.32 0.95 -6.42
N THR A 88 -1.20 1.10 -5.72
CA THR A 88 -1.18 1.67 -4.36
C THR A 88 -0.17 2.80 -4.32
N GLY A 89 -0.59 3.98 -3.85
CA GLY A 89 0.27 5.15 -3.76
C GLY A 89 -0.48 6.45 -3.52
N SER A 90 -0.02 7.56 -4.11
CA SER A 90 -0.62 8.87 -3.91
C SER A 90 -1.89 9.09 -4.74
N GLY A 91 -2.83 9.88 -4.21
CA GLY A 91 -4.05 10.26 -4.93
C GLY A 91 -3.80 11.02 -6.24
N ALA A 92 -2.70 11.79 -6.31
CA ALA A 92 -2.32 12.51 -7.53
C ALA A 92 -1.96 11.52 -8.67
N ILE A 93 -1.19 10.49 -8.36
CA ILE A 93 -0.84 9.45 -9.34
C ILE A 93 -2.05 8.58 -9.67
N GLY A 94 -2.90 8.25 -8.68
CA GLY A 94 -4.13 7.51 -8.93
C GLY A 94 -5.03 8.19 -9.97
N ARG A 95 -5.20 9.52 -9.87
CA ARG A 95 -5.95 10.30 -10.87
C ARG A 95 -5.33 10.20 -12.27
N ARG A 96 -3.99 10.35 -12.38
CA ARG A 96 -3.28 10.18 -13.65
C ARG A 96 -3.49 8.81 -14.27
N LEU A 97 -3.46 7.76 -13.47
CA LEU A 97 -3.69 6.40 -13.98
C LEU A 97 -5.11 6.21 -14.50
N MET A 98 -6.10 6.85 -13.90
CA MET A 98 -7.47 6.90 -14.45
C MET A 98 -7.54 7.69 -15.77
N GLU A 99 -6.82 8.81 -15.87
CA GLU A 99 -6.71 9.57 -17.12
C GLU A 99 -6.04 8.73 -18.23
N TYR A 100 -4.98 8.02 -17.92
CA TYR A 100 -4.32 7.12 -18.88
C TYR A 100 -5.24 5.98 -19.32
N ALA A 101 -5.98 5.38 -18.41
CA ALA A 101 -6.97 4.36 -18.74
C ALA A 101 -8.07 4.91 -19.68
N ALA A 102 -8.58 6.12 -19.41
CA ALA A 102 -9.56 6.78 -20.27
C ALA A 102 -9.02 7.11 -21.68
N ARG A 103 -7.72 7.37 -21.79
CA ARG A 103 -7.03 7.68 -23.07
C ARG A 103 -6.54 6.45 -23.84
N SER A 104 -6.72 5.26 -23.27
CA SER A 104 -6.32 3.98 -23.87
C SER A 104 -7.55 3.10 -24.12
N ASN A 105 -7.54 1.88 -23.59
CA ASN A 105 -8.60 0.88 -23.77
C ASN A 105 -9.72 0.93 -22.72
N MET A 106 -9.80 1.98 -21.91
CA MET A 106 -10.75 2.12 -20.78
C MET A 106 -10.66 0.97 -19.76
N LYS A 107 -9.44 0.45 -19.54
CA LYS A 107 -9.18 -0.61 -18.56
C LYS A 107 -9.67 -0.23 -17.17
N ARG A 108 -10.04 -1.22 -16.38
CA ARG A 108 -10.37 -1.02 -14.98
C ARG A 108 -9.13 -0.61 -14.18
N VAL A 109 -9.29 0.39 -13.31
CA VAL A 109 -8.23 0.88 -12.43
C VAL A 109 -8.68 0.70 -10.98
N TYR A 110 -7.96 -0.11 -10.22
CA TYR A 110 -8.18 -0.32 -8.79
C TYR A 110 -7.12 0.46 -8.01
N LEU A 111 -7.58 1.32 -7.11
CA LEU A 111 -6.75 2.30 -6.42
C LEU A 111 -6.82 2.11 -4.91
N GLU A 112 -5.66 1.89 -4.29
CA GLU A 112 -5.42 2.03 -2.86
C GLU A 112 -4.59 3.28 -2.62
N LEU A 113 -5.15 4.24 -1.91
CA LEU A 113 -4.57 5.59 -1.82
C LEU A 113 -4.33 5.99 -0.36
N GLY A 114 -3.72 7.15 -0.16
CA GLY A 114 -3.53 7.72 1.16
C GLY A 114 -4.83 8.20 1.80
N GLY A 115 -4.80 8.36 3.11
CA GLY A 115 -5.93 8.82 3.88
C GLY A 115 -5.52 9.61 5.12
N LYS A 116 -6.54 10.08 5.86
CA LYS A 116 -6.45 10.67 7.19
C LYS A 116 -7.53 10.03 8.05
N SER A 117 -7.32 8.75 8.38
CA SER A 117 -8.30 7.95 9.11
C SER A 117 -8.54 8.48 10.53
N PRO A 118 -9.78 8.50 11.02
CA PRO A 118 -10.06 8.81 12.42
C PRO A 118 -9.68 7.62 13.31
N ASN A 119 -9.19 7.92 14.49
CA ASN A 119 -9.06 7.02 15.62
C ASN A 119 -9.89 7.63 16.76
N ILE A 120 -10.96 6.96 17.18
CA ILE A 120 -11.96 7.53 18.07
C ILE A 120 -11.93 6.80 19.41
N VAL A 121 -11.84 7.56 20.51
CA VAL A 121 -11.74 7.01 21.87
C VAL A 121 -12.81 7.65 22.75
N PHE A 122 -13.66 6.81 23.35
CA PHE A 122 -14.69 7.18 24.30
C PHE A 122 -14.30 6.75 25.73
N THR A 123 -15.00 7.28 26.75
CA THR A 123 -14.79 6.97 28.17
C THR A 123 -14.99 5.50 28.53
N ASP A 124 -15.80 4.78 27.79
CA ASP A 124 -16.10 3.36 27.99
C ASP A 124 -15.07 2.41 27.38
N ALA A 125 -13.95 2.93 26.83
CA ALA A 125 -12.86 2.09 26.39
C ALA A 125 -12.32 1.24 27.55
N PRO A 126 -12.24 -0.09 27.41
CA PRO A 126 -11.99 -1.00 28.54
C PRO A 126 -10.60 -0.84 29.18
N ASN A 127 -9.64 -0.25 28.45
CA ASN A 127 -8.29 0.01 28.94
C ASN A 127 -7.68 1.20 28.19
N LEU A 128 -7.70 2.38 28.83
CA LEU A 128 -7.19 3.63 28.22
C LEU A 128 -5.68 3.61 27.98
N ASP A 129 -4.89 2.98 28.86
CA ASP A 129 -3.44 2.86 28.69
C ASP A 129 -3.08 2.03 27.44
N GLU A 130 -3.79 0.92 27.25
CA GLU A 130 -3.58 0.09 26.05
C GLU A 130 -4.09 0.80 24.78
N ALA A 131 -5.25 1.46 24.86
CA ALA A 131 -5.75 2.30 23.76
C ALA A 131 -4.76 3.40 23.38
N ALA A 132 -4.07 4.02 24.34
CA ALA A 132 -3.06 5.03 24.08
C ALA A 132 -1.82 4.45 23.38
N LYS A 133 -1.36 3.26 23.78
CA LYS A 133 -0.26 2.55 23.08
C LYS A 133 -0.64 2.18 21.64
N VAL A 134 -1.87 1.70 21.45
CA VAL A 134 -2.39 1.36 20.12
C VAL A 134 -2.51 2.62 19.26
N ALA A 135 -2.98 3.74 19.83
CA ALA A 135 -3.07 5.03 19.12
C ALA A 135 -1.68 5.51 18.68
N ALA A 136 -0.68 5.52 19.59
CA ALA A 136 0.69 5.88 19.29
C ALA A 136 1.31 4.95 18.24
N GLY A 137 1.19 3.63 18.41
CA GLY A 137 1.68 2.64 17.46
C GLY A 137 1.02 2.74 16.08
N GLY A 138 -0.27 3.07 16.04
CA GLY A 138 -1.04 3.22 14.80
C GLY A 138 -0.60 4.38 13.92
N ILE A 139 -0.01 5.44 14.51
CA ILE A 139 0.47 6.60 13.76
C ILE A 139 1.98 6.59 13.54
N PHE A 140 2.78 6.16 14.53
CA PHE A 140 4.24 6.29 14.44
C PHE A 140 4.95 5.05 13.87
N ARG A 141 4.25 3.92 13.76
CA ARG A 141 4.79 2.73 13.09
C ARG A 141 5.25 3.07 11.68
N ASN A 142 6.36 2.44 11.24
CA ASN A 142 6.95 2.65 9.91
C ASN A 142 7.22 4.14 9.63
N SER A 143 7.70 4.89 10.65
CA SER A 143 7.97 6.33 10.59
C SER A 143 6.74 7.17 10.17
N GLY A 144 5.54 6.73 10.52
CA GLY A 144 4.27 7.38 10.15
C GLY A 144 3.85 7.20 8.70
N GLN A 145 4.53 6.34 7.94
CA GLN A 145 4.36 6.17 6.49
C GLN A 145 3.34 5.06 6.18
N VAL A 146 2.13 5.20 6.70
CA VAL A 146 1.06 4.20 6.63
C VAL A 146 -0.22 4.82 6.10
N CYS A 147 -0.76 4.27 5.00
CA CYS A 147 -1.96 4.79 4.33
C CYS A 147 -3.22 4.75 5.22
N VAL A 148 -3.30 3.74 6.09
CA VAL A 148 -4.44 3.52 7.03
C VAL A 148 -4.19 4.09 8.43
N ALA A 149 -3.10 4.86 8.63
CA ALA A 149 -2.78 5.41 9.95
C ALA A 149 -3.93 6.24 10.53
N GLY A 150 -4.24 6.01 11.81
CA GLY A 150 -5.22 6.76 12.59
C GLY A 150 -4.72 8.17 12.93
N SER A 151 -4.48 8.97 11.89
CA SER A 151 -3.79 10.26 11.98
C SER A 151 -4.64 11.41 12.55
N ARG A 152 -5.92 11.16 12.80
CA ARG A 152 -6.81 12.09 13.49
C ARG A 152 -7.32 11.41 14.75
N LEU A 153 -6.71 11.73 15.89
CA LEU A 153 -7.12 11.22 17.17
C LEU A 153 -8.28 12.08 17.72
N LEU A 154 -9.46 11.47 17.83
CA LEU A 154 -10.68 12.09 18.35
C LEU A 154 -10.96 11.48 19.71
N VAL A 155 -10.90 12.30 20.76
CA VAL A 155 -11.04 11.84 22.14
C VAL A 155 -12.23 12.52 22.77
N GLU A 156 -13.06 11.78 23.51
CA GLU A 156 -14.15 12.35 24.29
C GLU A 156 -13.62 13.37 25.30
N ALA A 157 -14.27 14.53 25.38
CA ALA A 157 -13.76 15.68 26.10
C ALA A 157 -13.43 15.40 27.59
N SER A 158 -14.20 14.53 28.22
CA SER A 158 -14.04 14.18 29.64
C SER A 158 -12.74 13.45 29.98
N ILE A 159 -12.13 12.76 29.01
CA ILE A 159 -10.87 11.99 29.18
C ILE A 159 -9.71 12.55 28.34
N HIS A 160 -9.92 13.68 27.66
CA HIS A 160 -8.99 14.21 26.67
C HIS A 160 -7.58 14.40 27.24
N ASP A 161 -7.43 15.12 28.33
CA ASP A 161 -6.10 15.48 28.85
C ASP A 161 -5.34 14.27 29.40
N GLU A 162 -6.06 13.39 30.11
CA GLU A 162 -5.50 12.13 30.61
C GLU A 162 -5.05 11.23 29.46
N PHE A 163 -5.89 11.06 28.44
CA PHE A 163 -5.59 10.20 27.32
C PHE A 163 -4.44 10.75 26.47
N VAL A 164 -4.41 12.06 26.22
CA VAL A 164 -3.29 12.70 25.49
C VAL A 164 -1.98 12.53 26.25
N ALA A 165 -1.95 12.68 27.58
CA ALA A 165 -0.77 12.43 28.38
C ALA A 165 -0.30 10.95 28.27
N ALA A 166 -1.21 10.00 28.25
CA ALA A 166 -0.88 8.59 28.06
C ALA A 166 -0.32 8.31 26.65
N VAL A 167 -0.86 8.94 25.60
CA VAL A 167 -0.34 8.85 24.22
C VAL A 167 1.07 9.44 24.13
N VAL A 168 1.33 10.60 24.75
CA VAL A 168 2.67 11.20 24.80
C VAL A 168 3.65 10.25 25.46
N LYS A 169 3.33 9.72 26.63
CA LYS A 169 4.16 8.73 27.34
C LYS A 169 4.47 7.50 26.49
N ALA A 170 3.46 6.95 25.81
CA ALA A 170 3.65 5.82 24.92
C ALA A 170 4.54 6.15 23.72
N SER A 171 4.44 7.36 23.19
CA SER A 171 5.23 7.85 22.05
C SER A 171 6.70 8.07 22.43
N GLU A 172 6.98 8.65 23.60
CA GLU A 172 8.34 8.87 24.12
C GLU A 172 9.10 7.57 24.40
N ALA A 173 8.36 6.47 24.66
CA ALA A 173 8.95 5.15 24.84
C ALA A 173 9.39 4.48 23.53
N MET A 174 9.04 5.03 22.37
CA MET A 174 9.42 4.49 21.07
C MET A 174 10.87 4.82 20.75
N ARG A 175 11.60 3.83 20.28
CA ARG A 175 12.98 4.04 19.80
C ARG A 175 12.94 4.54 18.35
N VAL A 176 13.57 5.69 18.12
CA VAL A 176 13.81 6.24 16.78
C VAL A 176 15.30 6.13 16.49
N GLY A 177 15.65 5.56 15.34
CA GLY A 177 17.04 5.36 14.95
C GLY A 177 17.16 4.84 13.54
N ASP A 178 18.38 4.49 13.16
CA ASP A 178 18.69 3.84 11.89
C ASP A 178 18.12 2.40 11.91
N PRO A 179 17.39 1.94 10.87
CA PRO A 179 16.77 0.63 10.82
C PRO A 179 17.76 -0.53 10.73
#